data_acb6e48690c352bc308d10aeafabf333
#
_entry.id   acb6e48690c352bc308d10aeafabf333
#
_cell.length_a   1.000
_cell.length_b   1.000
_cell.length_c   1.000
_cell.angle_alpha   90.00
_cell.angle_beta   90.00
_cell.angle_gamma   90.00
#
_symmetry.space_group_name_H-M   'P 1'
#
loop_
_entity.id
_entity.type
_entity.pdbx_description
1 polymer ?
#
loop_
_entity_poly.entity_id
_entity_poly.type
_entity_poly.pdbx_seq_one_letter_code
_entity_poly.pdbx_strand_id
1 'polypeptide(L)'
;MRLEAAFLESVRVLVIRILYNPSGKKFSLKEINDRINEFLKQSVKSDGVINLFSDVGEKVNLFDPTFLENISKMKEKNLAVEMLKKLIDEQVKVYKRTNLVKSEAFSELIQQTLNRYLNGMLTNEEVIQELLNLAKEMLHANEEGNKLGLTDEELAFYDALTKPEDVKDFYSNEDLVALTKELTETLHKNKTIDWQKKISSCQNANDC
;
A
#
# COMPACT_ATOMS: atom_id res chain seq x y z
N MET A 1 -11.54 -8.11 -26.70
CA MET A 1 -10.92 -9.06 -27.67
C MET A 1 -10.65 -8.49 -29.05
N ARG A 2 -11.60 -7.82 -29.78
CA ARG A 2 -11.31 -7.28 -31.13
C ARG A 2 -10.32 -6.10 -31.13
N LEU A 3 -10.36 -5.20 -30.16
CA LEU A 3 -9.47 -4.04 -30.06
C LEU A 3 -8.04 -4.44 -29.67
N GLU A 4 -7.88 -5.41 -28.79
CA GLU A 4 -6.57 -5.93 -28.36
C GLU A 4 -5.86 -6.66 -29.52
N ALA A 5 -6.62 -7.45 -30.28
CA ALA A 5 -6.09 -8.13 -31.47
C ALA A 5 -5.65 -7.10 -32.55
N ALA A 6 -6.43 -6.04 -32.75
CA ALA A 6 -6.06 -4.97 -33.68
C ALA A 6 -4.82 -4.20 -33.22
N PHE A 7 -4.67 -3.97 -31.92
CA PHE A 7 -3.48 -3.34 -31.34
C PHE A 7 -2.23 -4.23 -31.54
N LEU A 8 -2.31 -5.50 -31.20
CA LEU A 8 -1.19 -6.44 -31.37
C LEU A 8 -0.81 -6.60 -32.83
N GLU A 9 -1.76 -6.63 -33.76
CA GLU A 9 -1.47 -6.68 -35.20
C GLU A 9 -0.82 -5.39 -35.70
N SER A 10 -1.23 -4.23 -35.20
CA SER A 10 -0.59 -2.94 -35.51
C SER A 10 0.87 -2.90 -35.02
N VAL A 11 1.12 -3.40 -33.80
CA VAL A 11 2.48 -3.52 -33.24
C VAL A 11 3.30 -4.50 -34.08
N ARG A 12 2.76 -5.65 -34.44
CA ARG A 12 3.42 -6.63 -35.32
C ARG A 12 3.81 -6.04 -36.67
N VAL A 13 2.91 -5.34 -37.33
CA VAL A 13 3.17 -4.68 -38.63
C VAL A 13 4.26 -3.61 -38.50
N LEU A 14 4.25 -2.85 -37.40
CA LEU A 14 5.28 -1.85 -37.12
C LEU A 14 6.66 -2.47 -36.92
N VAL A 15 6.75 -3.55 -36.12
CA VAL A 15 7.98 -4.30 -35.85
C VAL A 15 8.51 -4.90 -37.14
N ILE A 16 7.65 -5.50 -37.99
CA ILE A 16 8.05 -6.05 -39.29
C ILE A 16 8.57 -4.93 -40.20
N ARG A 17 7.92 -3.77 -40.25
CA ARG A 17 8.42 -2.61 -41.07
C ARG A 17 9.77 -2.08 -40.57
N ILE A 18 10.03 -2.12 -39.26
CA ILE A 18 11.30 -1.70 -38.67
C ILE A 18 12.40 -2.73 -38.98
N LEU A 19 12.08 -4.03 -38.85
CA LEU A 19 13.05 -5.11 -39.04
C LEU A 19 13.29 -5.43 -40.53
N TYR A 20 12.26 -5.33 -41.37
CA TYR A 20 12.31 -5.55 -42.84
C TYR A 20 12.30 -4.24 -43.60
N ASN A 21 13.28 -3.39 -43.42
CA ASN A 21 13.43 -2.18 -44.22
C ASN A 21 14.19 -2.51 -45.51
N PRO A 22 13.53 -2.51 -46.70
CA PRO A 22 14.19 -2.90 -47.97
C PRO A 22 15.27 -1.90 -48.42
N SER A 23 15.42 -0.74 -47.77
CA SER A 23 16.41 0.27 -48.07
C SER A 23 17.71 0.19 -47.30
N GLY A 24 17.91 -0.85 -46.46
CA GLY A 24 19.19 -1.14 -45.81
C GLY A 24 19.70 -0.09 -44.81
N LYS A 25 18.95 0.97 -44.52
CA LYS A 25 19.30 1.95 -43.50
C LYS A 25 19.09 1.34 -42.10
N LYS A 26 20.17 1.06 -41.41
CA LYS A 26 20.10 0.70 -39.97
C LYS A 26 19.69 1.94 -39.18
N PHE A 27 18.47 1.95 -38.65
CA PHE A 27 18.05 2.98 -37.72
C PHE A 27 18.84 2.82 -36.41
N SER A 28 19.31 3.93 -35.87
CA SER A 28 19.88 3.92 -34.52
C SER A 28 18.79 3.64 -33.50
N LEU A 29 19.15 3.06 -32.34
CA LEU A 29 18.21 2.84 -31.23
C LEU A 29 17.51 4.14 -30.82
N LYS A 30 18.18 5.29 -30.95
CA LYS A 30 17.62 6.59 -30.68
C LYS A 30 16.49 6.94 -31.67
N GLU A 31 16.72 6.76 -32.96
CA GLU A 31 15.70 7.01 -34.01
C GLU A 31 14.49 6.09 -33.87
N ILE A 32 14.72 4.82 -33.43
CA ILE A 32 13.63 3.88 -33.15
C ILE A 32 12.81 4.36 -31.96
N ASN A 33 13.46 4.74 -30.88
CA ASN A 33 12.79 5.25 -29.68
C ASN A 33 12.04 6.56 -29.94
N ASP A 34 12.64 7.48 -30.70
CA ASP A 34 11.98 8.75 -31.07
C ASP A 34 10.72 8.50 -31.91
N ARG A 35 10.76 7.57 -32.87
CA ARG A 35 9.59 7.19 -33.68
C ARG A 35 8.52 6.47 -32.87
N ILE A 36 8.92 5.58 -31.95
CA ILE A 36 7.99 4.93 -31.04
C ILE A 36 7.30 5.97 -30.14
N ASN A 37 8.05 6.90 -29.60
CA ASN A 37 7.51 7.98 -28.76
C ASN A 37 6.57 8.90 -29.56
N GLU A 38 6.90 9.22 -30.80
CA GLU A 38 6.06 10.04 -31.67
C GLU A 38 4.75 9.30 -32.03
N PHE A 39 4.85 7.99 -32.32
CA PHE A 39 3.68 7.15 -32.57
C PHE A 39 2.79 7.01 -31.33
N LEU A 40 3.39 6.81 -30.17
CA LEU A 40 2.65 6.76 -28.89
C LEU A 40 1.95 8.09 -28.60
N LYS A 41 2.60 9.24 -28.84
CA LYS A 41 1.99 10.56 -28.68
C LYS A 41 0.78 10.78 -29.61
N GLN A 42 0.83 10.23 -30.82
CA GLN A 42 -0.27 10.33 -31.80
C GLN A 42 -1.40 9.30 -31.52
N SER A 43 -1.06 8.14 -30.97
CA SER A 43 -1.99 7.03 -30.72
C SER A 43 -2.69 7.13 -29.38
N VAL A 44 -2.03 7.73 -28.38
CA VAL A 44 -2.60 8.00 -27.06
C VAL A 44 -3.28 9.36 -27.12
N LYS A 45 -4.55 9.40 -27.52
CA LYS A 45 -5.42 10.51 -27.18
C LYS A 45 -5.65 10.47 -25.67
N SER A 46 -4.87 11.27 -24.96
CA SER A 46 -5.18 11.58 -23.59
C SER A 46 -6.41 12.47 -23.59
N ASP A 47 -7.52 12.00 -23.04
CA ASP A 47 -8.71 12.81 -22.77
C ASP A 47 -8.47 13.86 -21.66
N GLY A 48 -7.26 14.35 -21.55
CA GLY A 48 -6.75 15.25 -20.53
C GLY A 48 -5.97 14.47 -19.46
N VAL A 49 -4.88 15.04 -19.01
CA VAL A 49 -4.23 14.61 -17.78
C VAL A 49 -5.15 15.03 -16.66
N ILE A 50 -5.98 14.10 -16.15
CA ILE A 50 -6.67 14.32 -14.89
C ILE A 50 -5.57 14.31 -13.84
N ASN A 51 -5.13 15.49 -13.46
CA ASN A 51 -4.21 15.64 -12.35
C ASN A 51 -5.04 15.47 -11.07
N LEU A 52 -5.21 14.24 -10.64
CA LEU A 52 -5.93 13.88 -9.41
C LEU A 52 -5.34 14.53 -8.16
N PHE A 53 -4.16 15.13 -8.30
CA PHE A 53 -3.43 15.81 -7.23
C PHE A 53 -3.30 17.33 -7.44
N SER A 54 -3.87 17.92 -8.51
CA SER A 54 -3.72 19.35 -8.79
C SER A 54 -4.51 20.25 -7.85
N ASP A 55 -5.61 19.75 -7.32
CA ASP A 55 -6.44 20.48 -6.34
C ASP A 55 -6.05 20.18 -4.89
N VAL A 56 -5.14 19.23 -4.68
CA VAL A 56 -4.69 18.81 -3.36
C VAL A 56 -3.22 19.16 -3.24
N GLY A 57 -2.93 20.44 -3.00
CA GLY A 57 -1.60 20.94 -2.66
C GLY A 57 -1.09 20.42 -1.30
N GLU A 58 -1.84 19.54 -0.66
CA GLU A 58 -1.51 18.83 0.57
C GLU A 58 -1.48 17.33 0.31
N LYS A 59 -0.64 16.63 1.07
CA LYS A 59 -0.46 15.17 1.00
C LYS A 59 -1.82 14.47 0.95
N VAL A 60 -2.07 13.72 -0.13
CA VAL A 60 -3.26 12.88 -0.25
C VAL A 60 -3.33 11.98 0.98
N ASN A 61 -4.36 12.16 1.78
CA ASN A 61 -4.57 11.37 2.98
C ASN A 61 -5.48 10.20 2.63
N LEU A 62 -4.99 8.97 2.88
CA LEU A 62 -5.78 7.74 2.71
C LEU A 62 -7.11 7.81 3.49
N PHE A 63 -7.17 8.58 4.56
CA PHE A 63 -8.32 8.67 5.45
C PHE A 63 -9.30 9.81 5.11
N ASP A 64 -9.11 10.50 3.98
CA ASP A 64 -10.08 11.49 3.49
C ASP A 64 -11.29 10.79 2.86
N PRO A 65 -12.49 10.92 3.43
CA PRO A 65 -13.69 10.28 2.89
C PRO A 65 -14.02 10.72 1.47
N THR A 66 -13.78 11.99 1.12
CA THR A 66 -14.04 12.53 -0.21
C THR A 66 -13.10 11.92 -1.24
N PHE A 67 -11.86 11.69 -0.87
CA PHE A 67 -10.87 11.00 -1.70
C PHE A 67 -11.26 9.54 -1.96
N LEU A 68 -11.65 8.80 -0.91
CA LEU A 68 -12.10 7.40 -1.04
C LEU A 68 -13.35 7.28 -1.91
N GLU A 69 -14.29 8.22 -1.79
CA GLU A 69 -15.48 8.28 -2.63
C GLU A 69 -15.14 8.55 -4.11
N ASN A 70 -14.23 9.48 -4.37
CA ASN A 70 -13.76 9.81 -5.71
C ASN A 70 -13.07 8.62 -6.38
N ILE A 71 -12.20 7.90 -5.65
CA ILE A 71 -11.56 6.68 -6.17
C ILE A 71 -12.60 5.62 -6.53
N SER A 72 -13.63 5.43 -5.71
CA SER A 72 -14.67 4.42 -5.99
C SER A 72 -15.41 4.71 -7.29
N LYS A 73 -15.56 5.99 -7.67
CA LYS A 73 -16.25 6.48 -8.87
C LYS A 73 -15.36 6.59 -10.11
N MET A 74 -14.04 6.37 -9.98
CA MET A 74 -13.11 6.47 -11.10
C MET A 74 -13.49 5.50 -12.23
N LYS A 75 -13.38 5.97 -13.48
CA LYS A 75 -13.61 5.14 -14.67
C LYS A 75 -12.48 4.14 -14.88
N GLU A 76 -11.25 4.57 -14.65
CA GLU A 76 -10.02 3.80 -14.81
C GLU A 76 -9.79 2.92 -13.57
N LYS A 77 -10.49 1.78 -13.49
CA LYS A 77 -10.48 0.90 -12.32
C LYS A 77 -9.07 0.38 -11.97
N ASN A 78 -8.24 0.06 -12.97
CA ASN A 78 -6.87 -0.38 -12.72
C ASN A 78 -6.03 0.71 -12.02
N LEU A 79 -6.20 1.98 -12.42
CA LEU A 79 -5.53 3.10 -11.78
C LEU A 79 -6.01 3.29 -10.33
N ALA A 80 -7.31 3.15 -10.09
CA ALA A 80 -7.89 3.20 -8.75
C ALA A 80 -7.28 2.14 -7.82
N VAL A 81 -7.12 0.89 -8.31
CA VAL A 81 -6.47 -0.20 -7.55
C VAL A 81 -5.02 0.16 -7.21
N GLU A 82 -4.24 0.63 -8.18
CA GLU A 82 -2.83 0.97 -7.94
C GLU A 82 -2.67 2.17 -6.98
N MET A 83 -3.56 3.15 -7.05
CA MET A 83 -3.57 4.30 -6.13
C MET A 83 -3.88 3.87 -4.70
N LEU A 84 -4.95 3.09 -4.50
CA LEU A 84 -5.31 2.57 -3.18
C LEU A 84 -4.19 1.72 -2.60
N LYS A 85 -3.68 0.77 -3.37
CA LYS A 85 -2.55 -0.06 -2.97
C LYS A 85 -1.37 0.78 -2.50
N LYS A 86 -0.94 1.77 -3.29
CA LYS A 86 0.19 2.63 -2.93
C LYS A 86 -0.03 3.36 -1.61
N LEU A 87 -1.22 3.96 -1.41
CA LEU A 87 -1.53 4.69 -0.19
C LEU A 87 -1.61 3.78 1.04
N ILE A 88 -2.19 2.59 0.89
CA ILE A 88 -2.25 1.60 1.95
C ILE A 88 -0.83 1.11 2.29
N ASP A 89 0.01 0.81 1.29
CA ASP A 89 1.40 0.43 1.49
C ASP A 89 2.21 1.53 2.22
N GLU A 90 1.97 2.80 1.91
CA GLU A 90 2.59 3.94 2.61
C GLU A 90 2.14 3.98 4.09
N GLN A 91 0.87 3.76 4.37
CA GLN A 91 0.36 3.70 5.74
C GLN A 91 0.92 2.49 6.51
N VAL A 92 1.04 1.33 5.88
CA VAL A 92 1.69 0.15 6.49
C VAL A 92 3.15 0.43 6.83
N LYS A 93 3.88 1.20 6.02
CA LYS A 93 5.24 1.64 6.34
C LYS A 93 5.29 2.54 7.57
N VAL A 94 4.26 3.37 7.80
CA VAL A 94 4.13 4.15 9.02
C VAL A 94 3.94 3.20 10.21
N TYR A 95 3.00 2.27 10.13
CA TYR A 95 2.78 1.26 11.19
C TYR A 95 4.03 0.43 11.48
N LYS A 96 4.81 0.08 10.46
CA LYS A 96 6.07 -0.65 10.69
C LYS A 96 7.03 0.06 11.64
N ARG A 97 6.92 1.38 11.76
CA ARG A 97 7.75 2.18 12.67
C ARG A 97 7.08 2.44 14.01
N THR A 98 5.77 2.45 14.07
CA THR A 98 4.98 2.83 15.25
C THR A 98 4.31 1.64 15.93
N ASN A 99 3.80 0.68 15.15
CA ASN A 99 3.03 -0.47 15.64
C ASN A 99 3.22 -1.69 14.74
N LEU A 100 4.15 -2.56 15.12
CA LEU A 100 4.53 -3.73 14.33
C LEU A 100 3.35 -4.71 14.14
N VAL A 101 2.52 -4.89 15.18
CA VAL A 101 1.38 -5.81 15.14
C VAL A 101 0.38 -5.40 14.06
N LYS A 102 0.00 -4.11 14.04
CA LYS A 102 -0.88 -3.56 12.97
C LYS A 102 -0.22 -3.65 11.60
N SER A 103 1.09 -3.38 11.51
CA SER A 103 1.83 -3.49 10.25
C SER A 103 1.78 -4.91 9.67
N GLU A 104 2.00 -5.94 10.49
CA GLU A 104 1.94 -7.34 10.06
C GLU A 104 0.54 -7.72 9.61
N ALA A 105 -0.47 -7.44 10.43
CA ALA A 105 -1.87 -7.77 10.13
C ALA A 105 -2.35 -7.12 8.82
N PHE A 106 -2.14 -5.83 8.65
CA PHE A 106 -2.55 -5.13 7.42
C PHE A 106 -1.72 -5.54 6.18
N SER A 107 -0.42 -5.84 6.35
CA SER A 107 0.41 -6.36 5.25
C SER A 107 -0.12 -7.70 4.74
N GLU A 108 -0.51 -8.58 5.64
CA GLU A 108 -1.06 -9.89 5.29
C GLU A 108 -2.40 -9.76 4.55
N LEU A 109 -3.32 -8.93 5.05
CA LEU A 109 -4.61 -8.66 4.42
C LEU A 109 -4.46 -8.09 3.01
N ILE A 110 -3.55 -7.12 2.81
CA ILE A 110 -3.26 -6.56 1.48
C ILE A 110 -2.76 -7.66 0.55
N GLN A 111 -1.79 -8.46 0.99
CA GLN A 111 -1.23 -9.53 0.16
C GLN A 111 -2.29 -10.57 -0.21
N GLN A 112 -3.15 -10.95 0.71
CA GLN A 112 -4.24 -11.89 0.45
C GLN A 112 -5.21 -11.31 -0.60
N THR A 113 -5.65 -10.07 -0.44
CA THR A 113 -6.56 -9.40 -1.39
C THR A 113 -5.92 -9.27 -2.78
N LEU A 114 -4.66 -8.84 -2.86
CA LEU A 114 -3.95 -8.70 -4.13
C LEU A 114 -3.69 -10.06 -4.80
N ASN A 115 -3.35 -11.10 -4.04
CA ASN A 115 -3.18 -12.45 -4.58
C ASN A 115 -4.48 -12.99 -5.16
N ARG A 116 -5.62 -12.78 -4.49
CA ARG A 116 -6.95 -13.17 -5.01
C ARG A 116 -7.27 -12.42 -6.31
N TYR A 117 -6.96 -11.14 -6.37
CA TYR A 117 -7.14 -10.32 -7.57
C TYR A 117 -6.25 -10.79 -8.73
N LEU A 118 -4.95 -11.01 -8.50
CA LEU A 118 -3.99 -11.46 -9.52
C LEU A 118 -4.31 -12.86 -10.05
N ASN A 119 -4.90 -13.72 -9.22
CA ASN A 119 -5.37 -15.04 -9.61
C ASN A 119 -6.76 -15.03 -10.30
N GLY A 120 -7.33 -13.85 -10.56
CA GLY A 120 -8.62 -13.70 -11.23
C GLY A 120 -9.83 -14.10 -10.37
N MET A 121 -9.66 -14.21 -9.05
CA MET A 121 -10.74 -14.54 -8.11
C MET A 121 -11.58 -13.31 -7.74
N LEU A 122 -11.07 -12.10 -8.01
CA LEU A 122 -11.75 -10.83 -7.76
C LEU A 122 -11.79 -10.02 -9.05
N THR A 123 -12.90 -9.35 -9.28
CA THR A 123 -13.05 -8.32 -10.32
C THR A 123 -12.39 -7.01 -9.87
N ASN A 124 -12.21 -6.07 -10.80
CA ASN A 124 -11.68 -4.74 -10.48
C ASN A 124 -12.54 -3.99 -9.46
N GLU A 125 -13.85 -4.14 -9.53
CA GLU A 125 -14.79 -3.55 -8.59
C GLU A 125 -14.66 -4.16 -7.20
N GLU A 126 -14.58 -5.48 -7.11
CA GLU A 126 -14.46 -6.20 -5.84
C GLU A 126 -13.16 -5.88 -5.13
N VAL A 127 -12.01 -5.87 -5.82
CA VAL A 127 -10.73 -5.52 -5.20
C VAL A 127 -10.72 -4.07 -4.71
N ILE A 128 -11.33 -3.13 -5.44
CA ILE A 128 -11.46 -1.74 -4.98
C ILE A 128 -12.29 -1.69 -3.69
N GLN A 129 -13.40 -2.41 -3.61
CA GLN A 129 -14.23 -2.45 -2.40
C GLN A 129 -13.48 -3.07 -1.21
N GLU A 130 -12.74 -4.16 -1.41
CA GLU A 130 -11.91 -4.75 -0.36
C GLU A 130 -10.82 -3.78 0.12
N LEU A 131 -10.12 -3.10 -0.79
CA LEU A 131 -9.11 -2.10 -0.42
C LEU A 131 -9.70 -0.87 0.28
N LEU A 132 -10.89 -0.41 -0.13
CA LEU A 132 -11.62 0.66 0.55
C LEU A 132 -12.05 0.26 1.97
N ASN A 133 -12.49 -0.98 2.16
CA ASN A 133 -12.83 -1.50 3.48
C ASN A 133 -11.58 -1.58 4.36
N LEU A 134 -10.47 -2.05 3.81
CA LEU A 134 -9.19 -2.08 4.52
C LEU A 134 -8.72 -0.68 4.94
N ALA A 135 -8.87 0.34 4.08
CA ALA A 135 -8.58 1.73 4.44
C ALA A 135 -9.45 2.23 5.60
N LYS A 136 -10.74 1.86 5.64
CA LYS A 136 -11.64 2.18 6.74
C LYS A 136 -11.26 1.47 8.05
N GLU A 137 -10.86 0.21 7.97
CA GLU A 137 -10.36 -0.54 9.14
C GLU A 137 -9.08 0.09 9.69
N MET A 138 -8.18 0.55 8.83
CA MET A 138 -6.99 1.31 9.24
C MET A 138 -7.35 2.62 9.94
N LEU A 139 -8.36 3.34 9.45
CA LEU A 139 -8.86 4.55 10.09
C LEU A 139 -9.40 4.24 11.50
N HIS A 140 -10.25 3.22 11.62
CA HIS A 140 -10.77 2.79 12.92
C HIS A 140 -9.66 2.36 13.88
N ALA A 141 -8.65 1.64 13.40
CA ALA A 141 -7.50 1.24 14.18
C ALA A 141 -6.68 2.44 14.70
N ASN A 142 -6.62 3.55 13.94
CA ASN A 142 -5.98 4.79 14.41
C ASN A 142 -6.81 5.50 15.49
N GLU A 143 -8.14 5.47 15.36
CA GLU A 143 -9.04 6.11 16.33
C GLU A 143 -9.14 5.32 17.64
N GLU A 144 -8.84 4.03 17.63
CA GLU A 144 -8.97 3.15 18.80
C GLU A 144 -8.07 3.62 19.94
N GLY A 145 -6.83 3.99 19.66
CA GLY A 145 -5.91 4.56 20.65
C GLY A 145 -6.48 5.79 21.35
N ASN A 146 -7.07 6.69 20.58
CA ASN A 146 -7.72 7.90 21.12
C ASN A 146 -8.92 7.55 22.03
N LYS A 147 -9.73 6.57 21.65
CA LYS A 147 -10.88 6.10 22.45
C LYS A 147 -10.45 5.45 23.75
N LEU A 148 -9.34 4.74 23.76
CA LEU A 148 -8.76 4.09 24.96
C LEU A 148 -7.93 5.07 25.81
N GLY A 149 -7.70 6.29 25.35
CA GLY A 149 -6.85 7.26 26.01
C GLY A 149 -5.39 6.81 26.09
N LEU A 150 -4.91 6.12 25.04
CA LEU A 150 -3.55 5.63 24.88
C LEU A 150 -2.79 6.49 23.86
N THR A 151 -1.51 6.71 24.13
CA THR A 151 -0.57 7.25 23.13
C THR A 151 -0.26 6.21 22.06
N ASP A 152 0.33 6.61 20.93
CA ASP A 152 0.71 5.67 19.86
C ASP A 152 1.65 4.55 20.35
N GLU A 153 2.57 4.88 21.25
CA GLU A 153 3.51 3.91 21.85
C GLU A 153 2.76 2.94 22.78
N GLU A 154 1.90 3.46 23.66
CA GLU A 154 1.06 2.63 24.52
C GLU A 154 0.12 1.74 23.70
N LEU A 155 -0.45 2.25 22.62
CA LEU A 155 -1.30 1.47 21.72
C LEU A 155 -0.53 0.32 21.08
N ALA A 156 0.72 0.52 20.67
CA ALA A 156 1.56 -0.55 20.14
C ALA A 156 1.84 -1.66 21.18
N PHE A 157 2.07 -1.28 22.44
CA PHE A 157 2.20 -2.27 23.53
C PHE A 157 0.87 -2.97 23.83
N TYR A 158 -0.24 -2.23 23.84
CA TYR A 158 -1.57 -2.81 24.03
C TYR A 158 -1.88 -3.86 22.94
N ASP A 159 -1.63 -3.54 21.67
CA ASP A 159 -1.83 -4.45 20.55
C ASP A 159 -0.91 -5.69 20.66
N ALA A 160 0.33 -5.52 21.13
CA ALA A 160 1.26 -6.62 21.34
C ALA A 160 0.81 -7.54 22.49
N LEU A 161 0.31 -6.97 23.58
CA LEU A 161 -0.22 -7.73 24.73
C LEU A 161 -1.52 -8.47 24.38
N THR A 162 -2.35 -7.89 23.52
CA THR A 162 -3.65 -8.45 23.14
C THR A 162 -3.60 -9.32 21.89
N LYS A 163 -2.43 -9.45 21.23
CA LYS A 163 -2.26 -10.30 20.04
C LYS A 163 -2.64 -11.76 20.28
N PRO A 164 -2.31 -12.40 21.43
CA PRO A 164 -2.91 -13.67 21.80
C PRO A 164 -4.37 -13.45 22.20
N GLU A 165 -5.32 -14.02 21.44
CA GLU A 165 -6.76 -13.86 21.69
C GLU A 165 -7.17 -14.29 23.10
N ASP A 166 -6.51 -15.32 23.63
CA ASP A 166 -6.74 -15.85 24.98
C ASP A 166 -6.55 -14.80 26.09
N VAL A 167 -5.72 -13.76 25.87
CA VAL A 167 -5.48 -12.73 26.89
C VAL A 167 -6.72 -11.89 27.16
N LYS A 168 -7.52 -11.61 26.13
CA LYS A 168 -8.77 -10.86 26.25
C LYS A 168 -9.86 -11.62 27.01
N ASP A 169 -9.75 -12.95 27.08
CA ASP A 169 -10.69 -13.79 27.82
C ASP A 169 -10.43 -13.76 29.33
N PHE A 170 -9.20 -13.43 29.74
CA PHE A 170 -8.79 -13.47 31.17
C PHE A 170 -8.74 -12.08 31.80
N TYR A 171 -8.54 -11.02 31.04
CA TYR A 171 -8.36 -9.65 31.53
C TYR A 171 -9.39 -8.69 30.94
N SER A 172 -9.89 -7.78 31.77
CA SER A 172 -10.77 -6.70 31.27
C SER A 172 -9.97 -5.71 30.43
N ASN A 173 -10.65 -4.96 29.56
CA ASN A 173 -10.00 -3.92 28.78
C ASN A 173 -9.36 -2.84 29.67
N GLU A 174 -9.99 -2.52 30.81
CA GLU A 174 -9.48 -1.56 31.78
C GLU A 174 -8.16 -2.04 32.40
N ASP A 175 -8.07 -3.32 32.75
CA ASP A 175 -6.86 -3.91 33.30
C ASP A 175 -5.73 -3.93 32.28
N LEU A 176 -6.03 -4.25 31.01
CA LEU A 176 -5.05 -4.26 29.92
C LEU A 176 -4.53 -2.85 29.61
N VAL A 177 -5.40 -1.84 29.63
CA VAL A 177 -5.01 -0.43 29.49
C VAL A 177 -4.12 0.02 30.65
N ALA A 178 -4.49 -0.33 31.89
CA ALA A 178 -3.70 0.01 33.07
C ALA A 178 -2.31 -0.65 33.03
N LEU A 179 -2.27 -1.96 32.72
CA LEU A 179 -1.02 -2.71 32.57
C LEU A 179 -0.12 -2.12 31.47
N THR A 180 -0.70 -1.74 30.33
CA THR A 180 0.03 -1.12 29.22
C THR A 180 0.67 0.18 29.63
N LYS A 181 -0.04 1.05 30.34
CA LYS A 181 0.50 2.32 30.86
C LYS A 181 1.63 2.12 31.85
N GLU A 182 1.46 1.19 32.79
CA GLU A 182 2.49 0.85 33.79
C GLU A 182 3.75 0.28 33.11
N LEU A 183 3.56 -0.61 32.11
CA LEU A 183 4.67 -1.17 31.33
C LEU A 183 5.44 -0.08 30.60
N THR A 184 4.73 0.81 29.90
CA THR A 184 5.35 1.91 29.14
C THR A 184 6.11 2.87 30.06
N GLU A 185 5.51 3.24 31.21
CA GLU A 185 6.14 4.08 32.20
C GLU A 185 7.41 3.43 32.79
N THR A 186 7.34 2.12 33.10
CA THR A 186 8.47 1.36 33.62
C THR A 186 9.61 1.28 32.60
N LEU A 187 9.28 1.06 31.32
CA LEU A 187 10.26 1.06 30.23
C LEU A 187 10.92 2.43 30.08
N HIS A 188 10.15 3.53 30.13
CA HIS A 188 10.70 4.89 30.05
C HIS A 188 11.64 5.22 31.22
N LYS A 189 11.30 4.78 32.44
CA LYS A 189 12.15 5.00 33.63
C LYS A 189 13.46 4.20 33.59
N ASN A 190 13.43 3.01 32.99
CA ASN A 190 14.57 2.08 32.96
C ASN A 190 15.32 2.06 31.63
N LYS A 191 14.87 2.82 30.64
CA LYS A 191 15.43 2.88 29.29
C LYS A 191 16.87 3.43 29.33
N THR A 192 17.83 2.60 28.95
CA THR A 192 19.21 3.03 28.68
C THR A 192 19.35 3.43 27.21
N ILE A 193 20.29 4.33 26.90
CA ILE A 193 20.50 4.85 25.52
C ILE A 193 20.71 3.72 24.48
N ASP A 194 21.19 2.56 24.92
CA ASP A 194 21.57 1.44 24.05
C ASP A 194 20.67 0.21 24.16
N TRP A 195 19.50 0.30 24.80
CA TRP A 195 18.67 -0.88 25.05
C TRP A 195 18.21 -1.59 23.74
N GLN A 196 17.91 -0.82 22.69
CA GLN A 196 17.53 -1.37 21.38
C GLN A 196 18.69 -2.07 20.67
N LYS A 197 19.93 -1.59 20.86
CA LYS A 197 21.13 -2.23 20.28
C LYS A 197 21.47 -3.54 20.97
N LYS A 198 21.22 -3.64 22.29
CA LYS A 198 21.47 -4.88 23.04
C LYS A 198 20.54 -6.02 22.62
N ILE A 199 19.27 -5.73 22.31
CA ILE A 199 18.33 -6.76 21.83
C ILE A 199 18.76 -7.31 20.46
N SER A 200 19.22 -6.45 19.53
CA SER A 200 19.71 -6.89 18.23
C SER A 200 21.02 -7.71 18.30
N SER A 201 21.84 -7.51 19.34
CA SER A 201 23.07 -8.30 19.54
C SER A 201 22.79 -9.69 20.13
N CYS A 202 21.69 -9.84 20.90
CA CYS A 202 21.30 -11.16 21.43
C CYS A 202 20.62 -12.07 20.38
N GLN A 203 20.09 -11.52 19.27
CA GLN A 203 19.57 -12.34 18.17
C GLN A 203 20.66 -13.02 17.33
N ASN A 204 21.91 -12.57 17.43
CA ASN A 204 23.07 -13.20 16.78
C ASN A 204 23.92 -14.07 17.70
N ALA A 205 23.46 -14.31 18.93
CA ALA A 205 24.21 -15.11 19.90
C ALA A 205 23.75 -16.58 19.89
N ASN A 206 24.29 -17.33 18.92
CA ASN A 206 24.60 -18.74 19.13
C ASN A 206 25.87 -18.90 20.00
N ASP A 207 26.30 -17.81 20.66
CA ASP A 207 27.46 -17.75 21.53
C ASP A 207 27.10 -17.00 22.83
N CYS A 208 26.36 -17.68 23.70
CA CYS A 208 26.38 -17.47 25.16
C CYS A 208 26.15 -18.80 25.87
#